data_03ff7a3f79a85392f62673cc78296d0c
#
_entry.id   03ff7a3f79a85392f62673cc78296d0c
#
_cell.length_a   1.000
_cell.length_b   1.000
_cell.length_c   1.000
_cell.angle_alpha   90.00
_cell.angle_beta   90.00
_cell.angle_gamma   90.00
#
_symmetry.space_group_name_H-M   'P 1'
#
loop_
_entity.id
_entity.type
_entity.pdbx_description
1 polymer ?
#
loop_
_entity_poly.entity_id
_entity_poly.type
_entity_poly.pdbx_seq_one_letter_code
_entity_poly.pdbx_strand_id
1 'polypeptide(L)'
;MRTHEVECVVSPANAFGLMDGGYDAAITAWFGEQLPKRVQRYILENYYGEQPVGTSFLIDAGRDGQKLIHTPTMRVPSKILDPAVVYQSMRTTLMTALGAGVRSIVIPVFCGRTGRVPDELAATMMWLGYDQVMRPNRTIDWETVWGSDDRWIALGVKNG
;
A
#
# COMPACT_ATOMS: atom_id res chain seq x y z
N MET A 1 13.55 -10.38 16.49
CA MET A 1 13.49 -9.02 15.96
C MET A 1 12.77 -8.15 16.97
N ARG A 2 13.40 -7.11 17.46
CA ARG A 2 12.79 -6.22 18.46
C ARG A 2 11.75 -5.35 17.73
N THR A 3 10.48 -5.62 17.95
CA THR A 3 9.35 -4.89 17.36
C THR A 3 9.25 -3.41 17.82
N HIS A 4 10.14 -2.97 18.69
CA HIS A 4 10.15 -1.61 19.24
C HIS A 4 10.77 -0.54 18.34
N GLU A 5 11.27 -0.91 17.16
CA GLU A 5 12.00 0.02 16.29
C GLU A 5 11.23 0.43 15.02
N VAL A 6 10.06 -0.16 14.77
CA VAL A 6 9.26 0.15 13.57
C VAL A 6 8.20 1.18 13.91
N GLU A 7 8.27 2.34 13.27
CA GLU A 7 7.33 3.43 13.51
C GLU A 7 5.96 3.20 12.86
N CYS A 8 5.92 2.47 11.74
CA CYS A 8 4.71 2.31 10.95
C CYS A 8 4.57 0.90 10.36
N VAL A 9 3.35 0.39 10.37
CA VAL A 9 2.96 -0.85 9.72
C VAL A 9 1.94 -0.55 8.62
N VAL A 10 1.99 -1.28 7.51
CA VAL A 10 1.06 -1.11 6.40
C VAL A 10 0.04 -2.24 6.37
N SER A 11 -1.24 -1.88 6.30
CA SER A 11 -2.36 -2.79 6.06
C SER A 11 -2.72 -2.77 4.56
N PRO A 12 -2.54 -3.90 3.84
CA PRO A 12 -2.86 -4.01 2.42
C PRO A 12 -4.32 -4.45 2.20
N ALA A 13 -5.22 -3.84 2.86
CA ALA A 13 -6.60 -4.23 3.10
C ALA A 13 -7.54 -4.19 1.88
N ASN A 14 -8.83 -4.19 2.20
CA ASN A 14 -9.93 -3.91 1.27
C ASN A 14 -10.45 -2.47 1.44
N ALA A 15 -11.27 -2.02 0.49
CA ALA A 15 -11.77 -0.64 0.46
C ALA A 15 -12.64 -0.23 1.67
N PHE A 16 -13.09 -1.18 2.47
CA PHE A 16 -13.99 -0.95 3.61
C PHE A 16 -13.31 -1.04 4.98
N GLY A 17 -12.03 -1.40 5.02
CA GLY A 17 -11.29 -1.54 6.27
C GLY A 17 -11.74 -2.72 7.13
N LEU A 18 -12.25 -3.78 6.52
CA LEU A 18 -12.56 -5.04 7.20
C LEU A 18 -11.27 -5.83 7.35
N MET A 19 -10.73 -5.87 8.56
CA MET A 19 -9.39 -6.38 8.89
C MET A 19 -9.48 -7.74 9.61
N ASP A 20 -10.28 -8.66 9.06
CA ASP A 20 -10.63 -9.93 9.69
C ASP A 20 -9.96 -11.15 9.03
N GLY A 21 -9.14 -10.94 8.01
CA GLY A 21 -8.48 -12.03 7.28
C GLY A 21 -6.98 -11.79 7.02
N GLY A 22 -6.25 -12.89 6.87
CA GLY A 22 -4.86 -12.88 6.45
C GLY A 22 -3.94 -11.99 7.29
N TYR A 23 -3.17 -11.14 6.63
CA TYR A 23 -2.23 -10.23 7.27
C TYR A 23 -2.92 -9.18 8.15
N ASP A 24 -4.11 -8.72 7.75
CA ASP A 24 -4.87 -7.75 8.53
C ASP A 24 -5.40 -8.33 9.85
N ALA A 25 -5.75 -9.61 9.87
CA ALA A 25 -6.09 -10.30 11.13
C ALA A 25 -4.90 -10.33 12.09
N ALA A 26 -3.68 -10.53 11.59
CA ALA A 26 -2.46 -10.47 12.40
C ALA A 26 -2.19 -9.05 12.92
N ILE A 27 -2.41 -8.03 12.12
CA ILE A 27 -2.33 -6.62 12.54
C ILE A 27 -3.37 -6.34 13.64
N THR A 28 -4.61 -6.78 13.46
CA THR A 28 -5.68 -6.64 14.46
C THR A 28 -5.34 -7.34 15.76
N ALA A 29 -4.82 -8.56 15.70
CA ALA A 29 -4.38 -9.31 16.89
C ALA A 29 -3.25 -8.58 17.63
N TRP A 30 -2.34 -7.92 16.91
CA TRP A 30 -1.22 -7.18 17.51
C TRP A 30 -1.65 -5.85 18.13
N PHE A 31 -2.44 -5.04 17.45
CA PHE A 31 -2.83 -3.70 17.89
C PHE A 31 -4.14 -3.67 18.68
N GLY A 32 -4.96 -4.70 18.60
CA GLY A 32 -6.24 -4.83 19.28
C GLY A 32 -7.44 -4.45 18.40
N GLU A 33 -8.61 -4.90 18.83
CA GLU A 33 -9.91 -4.77 18.14
C GLU A 33 -10.38 -3.32 17.91
N GLN A 34 -9.76 -2.37 18.55
CA GLN A 34 -10.09 -0.95 18.34
C GLN A 34 -9.49 -0.39 17.05
N LEU A 35 -8.42 -0.99 16.54
CA LEU A 35 -7.75 -0.51 15.32
C LEU A 35 -8.65 -0.61 14.09
N PRO A 36 -9.31 -1.74 13.78
CA PRO A 36 -10.26 -1.82 12.66
C PRO A 36 -11.38 -0.79 12.77
N LYS A 37 -11.89 -0.53 13.97
CA LYS A 37 -12.93 0.49 14.19
C LYS A 37 -12.45 1.90 13.87
N ARG A 38 -11.19 2.23 14.19
CA ARG A 38 -10.58 3.52 13.83
C ARG A 38 -10.40 3.66 12.32
N VAL A 39 -9.92 2.59 11.66
CA VAL A 39 -9.79 2.54 10.21
C VAL A 39 -11.15 2.77 9.55
N GLN A 40 -12.18 2.05 9.95
CA GLN A 40 -13.53 2.17 9.40
C GLN A 40 -14.13 3.55 9.66
N ARG A 41 -13.93 4.12 10.84
CA ARG A 41 -14.37 5.49 11.13
C ARG A 41 -13.72 6.49 10.19
N TYR A 42 -12.41 6.39 9.98
CA TYR A 42 -11.70 7.25 9.04
C TYR A 42 -12.27 7.14 7.62
N ILE A 43 -12.55 5.91 7.17
CA ILE A 43 -13.14 5.66 5.85
C ILE A 43 -14.55 6.27 5.76
N LEU A 44 -15.38 6.11 6.79
CA LEU A 44 -16.71 6.71 6.82
C LEU A 44 -16.65 8.25 6.74
N GLU A 45 -15.77 8.87 7.50
CA GLU A 45 -15.68 10.34 7.62
C GLU A 45 -14.99 10.99 6.40
N ASN A 46 -13.98 10.35 5.80
CA ASN A 46 -13.16 10.96 4.76
C ASN A 46 -13.41 10.42 3.35
N TYR A 47 -13.99 9.23 3.23
CA TYR A 47 -14.22 8.55 1.95
C TYR A 47 -15.68 8.12 1.76
N TYR A 48 -16.60 8.64 2.56
CA TYR A 48 -18.03 8.34 2.44
C TYR A 48 -18.36 6.82 2.49
N GLY A 49 -17.56 6.06 3.24
CA GLY A 49 -17.78 4.64 3.48
C GLY A 49 -17.01 3.68 2.56
N GLU A 50 -16.31 4.17 1.55
CA GLU A 50 -15.50 3.34 0.64
C GLU A 50 -14.22 4.08 0.23
N GLN A 51 -13.06 3.58 0.67
CA GLN A 51 -11.78 4.16 0.26
C GLN A 51 -11.42 3.71 -1.16
N PRO A 52 -11.04 4.63 -2.06
CA PRO A 52 -10.56 4.26 -3.39
C PRO A 52 -9.34 3.34 -3.32
N VAL A 53 -9.38 2.25 -4.09
CA VAL A 53 -8.26 1.30 -4.20
C VAL A 53 -6.99 2.01 -4.65
N GLY A 54 -5.86 1.67 -4.02
CA GLY A 54 -4.56 2.25 -4.32
C GLY A 54 -4.30 3.62 -3.67
N THR A 55 -5.22 4.14 -2.86
CA THR A 55 -5.01 5.33 -2.03
C THR A 55 -4.51 4.93 -0.64
N SER A 56 -3.92 5.86 0.09
CA SER A 56 -3.39 5.60 1.44
C SER A 56 -3.75 6.70 2.40
N PHE A 57 -3.98 6.33 3.66
CA PHE A 57 -4.03 7.26 4.78
C PHE A 57 -3.29 6.71 6.00
N LEU A 58 -2.88 7.59 6.89
CA LEU A 58 -2.16 7.25 8.11
C LEU A 58 -2.99 7.60 9.33
N ILE A 59 -3.05 6.65 10.29
CA ILE A 59 -3.65 6.86 11.60
C ILE A 59 -2.73 6.38 12.71
N ASP A 60 -3.02 6.78 13.94
CA ASP A 60 -2.43 6.21 15.14
C ASP A 60 -2.92 4.78 15.33
N ALA A 61 -2.00 3.83 15.51
CA ALA A 61 -2.35 2.42 15.71
C ALA A 61 -2.81 2.11 17.15
N GLY A 62 -2.64 3.08 18.06
CA GLY A 62 -3.10 2.94 19.45
C GLY A 62 -2.19 2.14 20.37
N ARG A 63 -0.96 1.85 19.95
CA ARG A 63 0.03 1.12 20.73
C ARG A 63 1.41 1.72 20.54
N ASP A 64 2.08 2.06 21.65
CA ASP A 64 3.48 2.49 21.70
C ASP A 64 3.87 3.61 20.71
N GLY A 65 2.92 4.48 20.34
CA GLY A 65 3.15 5.55 19.37
C GLY A 65 3.28 5.07 17.92
N GLN A 66 3.07 3.79 17.65
CA GLN A 66 3.12 3.22 16.30
C GLN A 66 1.97 3.74 15.44
N LYS A 67 2.23 3.83 14.15
CA LYS A 67 1.28 4.28 13.12
C LYS A 67 0.84 3.12 12.25
N LEU A 68 -0.32 3.24 11.65
CA LEU A 68 -0.81 2.38 10.59
C LEU A 68 -1.04 3.21 9.33
N ILE A 69 -0.55 2.71 8.19
CA ILE A 69 -0.99 3.17 6.88
C ILE A 69 -1.93 2.12 6.31
N HIS A 70 -3.13 2.55 5.95
CA HIS A 70 -4.14 1.72 5.32
C HIS A 70 -4.14 1.98 3.81
N THR A 71 -3.82 0.94 3.04
CA THR A 71 -3.75 1.02 1.57
C THR A 71 -4.52 -0.15 0.96
N PRO A 72 -5.80 0.03 0.61
CA PRO A 72 -6.58 -1.04 0.02
C PRO A 72 -6.06 -1.37 -1.38
N THR A 73 -5.79 -2.63 -1.62
CA THR A 73 -5.33 -3.16 -2.91
C THR A 73 -6.46 -3.76 -3.74
N MET A 74 -7.62 -3.90 -3.13
CA MET A 74 -8.84 -4.46 -3.75
C MET A 74 -10.07 -3.88 -3.08
N ARG A 75 -11.17 -3.82 -3.82
CA ARG A 75 -12.45 -3.36 -3.27
C ARG A 75 -12.98 -4.37 -2.24
N VAL A 76 -13.11 -5.61 -2.65
CA VAL A 76 -13.44 -6.78 -1.81
C VAL A 76 -12.39 -7.87 -2.08
N PRO A 77 -12.23 -8.85 -1.18
CA PRO A 77 -11.29 -9.95 -1.41
C PRO A 77 -11.51 -10.64 -2.76
N SER A 78 -10.55 -10.47 -3.69
CA SER A 78 -10.66 -10.97 -5.06
C SER A 78 -9.28 -11.09 -5.71
N LYS A 79 -9.25 -11.83 -6.82
CA LYS A 79 -8.06 -11.88 -7.69
C LYS A 79 -7.84 -10.51 -8.34
N ILE A 80 -6.59 -10.06 -8.34
CA ILE A 80 -6.19 -8.83 -9.02
C ILE A 80 -6.06 -9.10 -10.53
N LEU A 81 -6.76 -8.29 -11.32
CA LEU A 81 -6.73 -8.38 -12.78
C LEU A 81 -5.67 -7.46 -13.38
N ASP A 82 -5.44 -6.31 -12.77
CA ASP A 82 -4.42 -5.35 -13.20
C ASP A 82 -3.35 -5.20 -12.10
N PRO A 83 -2.14 -5.75 -12.30
CA PRO A 83 -1.06 -5.66 -11.32
C PRO A 83 -0.52 -4.24 -11.12
N ALA A 84 -0.88 -3.26 -11.95
CA ALA A 84 -0.53 -1.86 -11.76
C ALA A 84 -1.02 -1.30 -10.41
N VAL A 85 -2.04 -1.91 -9.78
CA VAL A 85 -2.47 -1.56 -8.43
C VAL A 85 -1.35 -1.75 -7.39
N VAL A 86 -0.46 -2.72 -7.58
CA VAL A 86 0.70 -2.95 -6.69
C VAL A 86 1.64 -1.75 -6.74
N TYR A 87 1.97 -1.27 -7.93
CA TYR A 87 2.78 -0.08 -8.14
C TYR A 87 2.15 1.16 -7.49
N GLN A 88 0.87 1.40 -7.77
CA GLN A 88 0.14 2.53 -7.22
C GLN A 88 0.06 2.48 -5.70
N SER A 89 -0.24 1.31 -5.12
CA SER A 89 -0.31 1.11 -3.68
C SER A 89 1.03 1.37 -3.00
N MET A 90 2.12 0.91 -3.60
CA MET A 90 3.47 1.18 -3.08
C MET A 90 3.79 2.69 -3.10
N ARG A 91 3.48 3.37 -4.19
CA ARG A 91 3.68 4.82 -4.31
C ARG A 91 2.91 5.60 -3.26
N THR A 92 1.61 5.39 -3.16
CA THR A 92 0.76 6.16 -2.22
C THR A 92 1.11 5.85 -0.77
N THR A 93 1.48 4.61 -0.44
CA THR A 93 2.00 4.23 0.87
C THR A 93 3.25 5.03 1.23
N LEU A 94 4.24 5.05 0.34
CA LEU A 94 5.50 5.78 0.58
C LEU A 94 5.29 7.30 0.63
N MET A 95 4.47 7.85 -0.25
CA MET A 95 4.14 9.27 -0.24
C MET A 95 3.49 9.69 1.09
N THR A 96 2.57 8.87 1.60
CA THR A 96 1.92 9.09 2.89
C THR A 96 2.91 8.99 4.04
N ALA A 97 3.78 7.99 4.04
CA ALA A 97 4.83 7.81 5.06
C ALA A 97 5.81 8.98 5.10
N LEU A 98 6.33 9.38 3.94
CA LEU A 98 7.26 10.52 3.82
C LEU A 98 6.62 11.83 4.25
N GLY A 99 5.38 12.09 3.82
CA GLY A 99 4.63 13.28 4.20
C GLY A 99 4.37 13.39 5.71
N ALA A 100 4.29 12.25 6.40
CA ALA A 100 4.13 12.17 7.85
C ALA A 100 5.46 12.10 8.64
N GLY A 101 6.60 12.13 7.96
CA GLY A 101 7.91 12.04 8.59
C GLY A 101 8.25 10.67 9.17
N VAL A 102 7.61 9.59 8.69
CA VAL A 102 7.89 8.20 9.10
C VAL A 102 9.28 7.79 8.60
N ARG A 103 10.12 7.27 9.50
CA ARG A 103 11.51 6.88 9.21
C ARG A 103 11.69 5.37 9.05
N SER A 104 10.81 4.58 9.65
CA SER A 104 10.85 3.12 9.54
C SER A 104 9.44 2.55 9.34
N ILE A 105 9.30 1.68 8.33
CA ILE A 105 8.02 1.15 7.90
C ILE A 105 8.14 -0.32 7.52
N VAL A 106 7.17 -1.13 7.91
CA VAL A 106 7.00 -2.50 7.44
C VAL A 106 5.90 -2.54 6.41
N ILE A 107 6.24 -2.98 5.21
CA ILE A 107 5.31 -3.12 4.09
C ILE A 107 5.26 -4.60 3.70
N PRO A 108 4.08 -5.25 3.74
CA PRO A 108 3.94 -6.61 3.24
C PRO A 108 4.00 -6.64 1.70
N VAL A 109 4.20 -7.81 1.13
CA VAL A 109 4.06 -7.97 -0.32
C VAL A 109 2.61 -7.74 -0.71
N PHE A 110 2.36 -6.70 -1.50
CA PHE A 110 1.02 -6.37 -1.97
C PHE A 110 0.50 -7.41 -2.96
N CYS A 111 -0.75 -7.83 -2.77
CA CYS A 111 -1.50 -8.72 -3.69
C CYS A 111 -0.94 -10.14 -3.89
N GLY A 112 0.07 -10.55 -3.16
CA GLY A 112 0.71 -11.86 -3.36
C GLY A 112 -0.13 -13.06 -2.90
N ARG A 113 -1.09 -12.84 -2.00
CA ARG A 113 -1.96 -13.91 -1.47
C ARG A 113 -3.34 -13.91 -2.12
N THR A 114 -4.29 -13.22 -1.52
CA THR A 114 -5.68 -13.14 -2.03
C THR A 114 -5.73 -12.60 -3.46
N GLY A 115 -4.91 -11.59 -3.76
CA GLY A 115 -4.81 -11.00 -5.09
C GLY A 115 -4.19 -11.90 -6.16
N ARG A 116 -3.44 -12.92 -5.76
CA ARG A 116 -2.79 -13.91 -6.65
C ARG A 116 -1.88 -13.30 -7.72
N VAL A 117 -1.28 -12.16 -7.43
CA VAL A 117 -0.22 -11.61 -8.28
C VAL A 117 1.04 -12.44 -8.05
N PRO A 118 1.72 -12.95 -9.12
CA PRO A 118 2.96 -13.69 -8.97
C PRO A 118 4.00 -12.88 -8.19
N ASP A 119 4.76 -13.55 -7.31
CA ASP A 119 5.68 -12.89 -6.38
C ASP A 119 6.74 -12.03 -7.08
N GLU A 120 7.30 -12.52 -8.21
CA GLU A 120 8.28 -11.76 -8.99
C GLU A 120 7.67 -10.49 -9.60
N LEU A 121 6.44 -10.59 -10.09
CA LEU A 121 5.72 -9.44 -10.64
C LEU A 121 5.37 -8.43 -9.54
N ALA A 122 4.87 -8.91 -8.40
CA ALA A 122 4.58 -8.07 -7.25
C ALA A 122 5.84 -7.34 -6.76
N ALA A 123 6.96 -8.04 -6.63
CA ALA A 123 8.24 -7.46 -6.25
C ALA A 123 8.72 -6.39 -7.24
N THR A 124 8.61 -6.66 -8.54
CA THR A 124 9.00 -5.71 -9.60
C THR A 124 8.13 -4.46 -9.55
N MET A 125 6.81 -4.61 -9.39
CA MET A 125 5.88 -3.48 -9.30
C MET A 125 6.09 -2.66 -8.03
N MET A 126 6.35 -3.31 -6.90
CA MET A 126 6.70 -2.62 -5.65
C MET A 126 8.01 -1.85 -5.80
N TRP A 127 9.02 -2.47 -6.42
CA TRP A 127 10.30 -1.80 -6.66
C TRP A 127 10.14 -0.57 -7.58
N LEU A 128 9.36 -0.67 -8.66
CA LEU A 128 9.06 0.46 -9.53
C LEU A 128 8.35 1.60 -8.78
N GLY A 129 7.41 1.26 -7.90
CA GLY A 129 6.74 2.23 -7.05
C GLY A 129 7.69 2.94 -6.07
N TYR A 130 8.57 2.17 -5.45
CA TYR A 130 9.63 2.69 -4.58
C TYR A 130 10.58 3.60 -5.35
N ASP A 131 11.07 3.15 -6.49
CA ASP A 131 12.00 3.89 -7.34
C ASP A 131 11.42 5.24 -7.79
N GLN A 132 10.15 5.24 -8.19
CA GLN A 132 9.46 6.46 -8.61
C GLN A 132 9.33 7.50 -7.49
N VAL A 133 9.13 7.08 -6.25
CA VAL A 133 9.00 7.98 -5.10
C VAL A 133 10.37 8.45 -4.60
N MET A 134 11.35 7.56 -4.54
CA MET A 134 12.68 7.86 -4.00
C MET A 134 13.58 8.57 -5.02
N ARG A 135 13.34 8.35 -6.30
CA ARG A 135 14.04 8.98 -7.43
C ARG A 135 13.05 9.55 -8.43
N PRO A 136 12.28 10.57 -8.04
CA PRO A 136 11.24 11.13 -8.89
C PRO A 136 11.84 11.78 -10.13
N ASN A 137 11.07 11.83 -11.21
CA ASN A 137 11.41 12.58 -12.39
C ASN A 137 11.67 14.05 -12.04
N ARG A 138 12.70 14.63 -12.62
CA ARG A 138 13.03 16.06 -12.43
C ARG A 138 12.21 16.96 -13.35
N THR A 139 11.72 16.40 -14.46
CA THR A 139 10.88 17.07 -15.44
C THR A 139 9.68 16.17 -15.74
N ILE A 140 8.57 16.79 -16.14
CA ILE A 140 7.38 16.09 -16.61
C ILE A 140 7.11 16.56 -18.03
N ASP A 141 7.49 15.73 -18.99
CA ASP A 141 7.25 15.90 -20.41
C ASP A 141 6.97 14.53 -21.05
N TRP A 142 6.51 14.54 -22.29
CA TRP A 142 6.14 13.29 -22.97
C TRP A 142 7.32 12.35 -23.19
N GLU A 143 8.52 12.86 -23.41
CA GLU A 143 9.74 12.03 -23.55
C GLU A 143 10.01 11.25 -22.26
N THR A 144 9.98 11.92 -21.12
CA THR A 144 10.17 11.32 -19.80
C THR A 144 9.08 10.29 -19.49
N VAL A 145 7.81 10.61 -19.78
CA VAL A 145 6.66 9.72 -19.52
C VAL A 145 6.73 8.48 -20.37
N TRP A 146 6.98 8.60 -21.68
CA TRP A 146 7.10 7.45 -22.59
C TRP A 146 8.33 6.59 -22.27
N GLY A 147 9.45 7.19 -21.89
CA GLY A 147 10.63 6.44 -21.44
C GLY A 147 10.36 5.61 -20.19
N SER A 148 9.54 6.10 -19.28
CA SER A 148 9.08 5.33 -18.12
C SER A 148 8.17 4.15 -18.53
N ASP A 149 7.29 4.35 -19.48
CA ASP A 149 6.38 3.32 -19.99
C ASP A 149 7.15 2.21 -20.75
N ASP A 150 8.12 2.60 -21.56
CA ASP A 150 9.04 1.68 -22.25
C ASP A 150 9.83 0.80 -21.26
N ARG A 151 10.23 1.37 -20.11
CA ARG A 151 10.87 0.61 -19.03
C ARG A 151 9.95 -0.47 -18.46
N TRP A 152 8.66 -0.19 -18.30
CA TRP A 152 7.69 -1.16 -17.85
C TRP A 152 7.54 -2.31 -18.85
N ILE A 153 7.51 -2.00 -20.15
CA ILE A 153 7.49 -3.00 -21.23
C ILE A 153 8.75 -3.86 -21.17
N ALA A 154 9.93 -3.24 -21.05
CA ALA A 154 11.22 -3.94 -20.98
C ALA A 154 11.32 -4.86 -19.76
N LEU A 155 10.67 -4.54 -18.65
CA LEU A 155 10.60 -5.37 -17.45
C LEU A 155 9.49 -6.43 -17.50
N GLY A 156 8.72 -6.51 -18.59
CA GLY A 156 7.64 -7.48 -18.78
C GLY A 156 6.42 -7.28 -17.90
N VAL A 157 6.25 -6.08 -17.32
CA VAL A 157 5.09 -5.76 -16.45
C VAL A 157 3.94 -5.10 -17.21
N LYS A 158 4.17 -4.76 -18.47
CA LYS A 158 3.19 -4.21 -19.41
C LYS A 158 3.42 -4.79 -20.80
N ASN A 159 2.35 -5.09 -21.51
CA ASN A 159 2.43 -5.44 -22.93
C ASN A 159 2.70 -4.18 -23.77
N GLY A 160 3.53 -4.35 -24.77
CA GLY A 160 3.83 -3.28 -25.73
C GLY A 160 2.66 -2.93 -26.63
#